data_0dd5b4c89f6b0abfe5173b63544b991e
#
_entry.id   0dd5b4c89f6b0abfe5173b63544b991e
#
_cell.length_a   1.000
_cell.length_b   1.000
_cell.length_c   1.000
_cell.angle_alpha   90.00
_cell.angle_beta   90.00
_cell.angle_gamma   90.00
#
_symmetry.space_group_name_H-M   'P 1'
#
loop_
_entity.id
_entity.type
_entity.pdbx_description
1 polymer ?
#
loop_
_entity_poly.entity_id
_entity_poly.type
_entity_poly.pdbx_seq_one_letter_code
_entity_poly.pdbx_strand_id
1 'polypeptide(L)'
;MLWLCAKLLGLETAANPYVTELGDVETAASRLNLAQSLNGLGCICGPLFGGLLLFSDGGNERIALPYVVMGIVVLAVALLFTRVKLPEIAHQDEHETKATAEKHCISSLFRNKGFLFGLFALFSYEVSEISINSFFINYVADGGWMNARDASIALSFGGLSLFMLGRVLGSFIMQHVASERVLRVCAIGTFITTLAVVLNMGVLSLGALVLIYVFESIMFPTIFALSLKDLGPLTKRASSLLMMTPIGGAVGPLMMGLVADASTMSVAFIVPLIGFANVAAYAFLNKKV
;
A
#
# COMPACT_ATOMS: atom_id res chain seq x y z
N MET A 1 -7.59 2.63 -21.07
CA MET A 1 -7.47 2.60 -19.60
C MET A 1 -6.74 1.35 -19.10
N LEU A 2 -7.21 0.13 -19.37
CA LEU A 2 -6.54 -1.15 -18.97
C LEU A 2 -5.06 -1.23 -19.36
N TRP A 3 -4.68 -0.77 -20.54
CA TRP A 3 -3.30 -0.81 -21.03
C TRP A 3 -2.35 0.15 -20.27
N LEU A 4 -2.87 1.30 -19.82
CA LEU A 4 -2.12 2.25 -18.99
C LEU A 4 -1.92 1.70 -17.57
N CYS A 5 -2.96 1.09 -16.99
CA CYS A 5 -2.86 0.41 -15.69
C CYS A 5 -1.85 -0.75 -15.74
N ALA A 6 -1.85 -1.55 -16.80
CA ALA A 6 -0.89 -2.65 -16.96
C ALA A 6 0.57 -2.16 -17.03
N LYS A 7 0.83 -1.01 -17.68
CA LYS A 7 2.17 -0.40 -17.73
C LYS A 7 2.61 0.18 -16.39
N LEU A 8 1.71 0.82 -15.66
CA LEU A 8 1.99 1.33 -14.32
C LEU A 8 2.31 0.19 -13.34
N LEU A 9 1.52 -0.88 -13.36
CA LEU A 9 1.80 -2.10 -12.59
C LEU A 9 3.16 -2.70 -12.95
N GLY A 10 3.52 -2.73 -14.25
CA GLY A 10 4.83 -3.18 -14.70
C GLY A 10 5.98 -2.33 -14.17
N LEU A 11 5.80 -1.02 -14.08
CA LEU A 11 6.80 -0.11 -13.52
C LEU A 11 6.99 -0.33 -12.01
N GLU A 12 5.91 -0.46 -11.25
CA GLU A 12 5.99 -0.74 -9.80
C GLU A 12 6.60 -2.11 -9.52
N THR A 13 6.27 -3.11 -10.34
CA THR A 13 6.84 -4.46 -10.24
C THR A 13 8.36 -4.47 -10.43
N ALA A 14 8.90 -3.55 -11.22
CA ALA A 14 10.34 -3.40 -11.42
C ALA A 14 10.99 -2.49 -10.37
N ALA A 15 10.32 -1.38 -10.00
CA ALA A 15 10.89 -0.36 -9.12
C ALA A 15 10.99 -0.83 -7.66
N ASN A 16 9.97 -1.50 -7.14
CA ASN A 16 9.94 -1.91 -5.72
C ASN A 16 11.06 -2.90 -5.38
N PRO A 17 11.30 -4.00 -6.13
CA PRO A 17 12.45 -4.87 -5.89
C PRO A 17 13.78 -4.14 -6.06
N TYR A 18 13.90 -3.29 -7.08
CA TYR A 18 15.11 -2.51 -7.32
C TYR A 18 15.49 -1.68 -6.10
N VAL A 19 14.54 -0.97 -5.50
CA VAL A 19 14.76 -0.17 -4.29
C VAL A 19 15.15 -1.05 -3.10
N THR A 20 14.59 -2.25 -2.97
CA THR A 20 14.93 -3.16 -1.86
C THR A 20 16.32 -3.75 -2.00
N GLU A 21 16.80 -3.99 -3.22
CA GLU A 21 18.12 -4.56 -3.50
C GLU A 21 19.25 -3.51 -3.53
N LEU A 22 18.92 -2.22 -3.59
CA LEU A 22 19.87 -1.10 -3.75
C LEU A 22 20.61 -0.76 -2.44
N GLY A 23 21.15 -1.68 -1.69
CA GLY A 23 21.91 -1.47 -0.45
C GLY A 23 21.62 -2.53 0.60
N ASP A 24 21.91 -2.24 1.88
CA ASP A 24 21.80 -3.23 2.94
C ASP A 24 20.38 -3.77 3.14
N VAL A 25 20.28 -5.08 3.33
CA VAL A 25 19.01 -5.79 3.53
C VAL A 25 18.26 -5.27 4.77
N GLU A 26 18.98 -4.90 5.83
CA GLU A 26 18.39 -4.40 7.08
C GLU A 26 17.63 -3.08 6.90
N THR A 27 18.07 -2.23 5.97
CA THR A 27 17.45 -0.93 5.68
C THR A 27 16.49 -0.96 4.49
N ALA A 28 16.27 -2.12 3.86
CA ALA A 28 15.43 -2.27 2.67
C ALA A 28 13.99 -1.76 2.89
N ALA A 29 13.37 -2.08 4.02
CA ALA A 29 12.03 -1.61 4.35
C ALA A 29 11.98 -0.08 4.53
N SER A 30 12.99 0.51 5.16
CA SER A 30 13.10 1.97 5.32
C SER A 30 13.20 2.67 3.96
N ARG A 31 14.08 2.19 3.08
CA ARG A 31 14.23 2.75 1.72
C ARG A 31 12.95 2.65 0.91
N LEU A 32 12.28 1.50 0.95
CA LEU A 32 11.04 1.30 0.22
C LEU A 32 9.92 2.19 0.77
N ASN A 33 9.83 2.36 2.09
CA ASN A 33 8.87 3.29 2.71
C ASN A 33 9.12 4.74 2.29
N LEU A 34 10.38 5.17 2.23
CA LEU A 34 10.73 6.52 1.77
C LEU A 34 10.37 6.72 0.29
N ALA A 35 10.67 5.75 -0.57
CA ALA A 35 10.30 5.80 -1.98
C ALA A 35 8.77 5.85 -2.16
N GLN A 36 8.03 5.05 -1.41
CA GLN A 36 6.57 5.01 -1.44
C GLN A 36 5.91 6.25 -0.80
N SER A 37 6.64 7.06 -0.02
CA SER A 37 6.10 8.33 0.49
C SER A 37 5.81 9.33 -0.65
N LEU A 38 6.57 9.30 -1.73
CA LEU A 38 6.31 10.11 -2.93
C LEU A 38 5.03 9.68 -3.64
N ASN A 39 4.68 8.38 -3.61
CA ASN A 39 3.39 7.89 -4.07
C ASN A 39 2.24 8.49 -3.23
N GLY A 40 2.40 8.54 -1.89
CA GLY A 40 1.44 9.19 -1.00
C GLY A 40 1.20 10.67 -1.36
N LEU A 41 2.23 11.41 -1.75
CA LEU A 41 2.08 12.77 -2.24
C LEU A 41 1.22 12.83 -3.50
N GLY A 42 1.41 11.90 -4.43
CA GLY A 42 0.57 11.76 -5.62
C GLY A 42 -0.91 11.49 -5.29
N CYS A 43 -1.17 10.65 -4.29
CA CYS A 43 -2.52 10.35 -3.82
C CYS A 43 -3.25 11.57 -3.24
N ILE A 44 -2.53 12.50 -2.62
CA ILE A 44 -3.10 13.77 -2.12
C ILE A 44 -3.32 14.77 -3.27
N CYS A 45 -2.31 14.94 -4.12
CA CYS A 45 -2.34 15.90 -5.21
C CYS A 45 -3.36 15.54 -6.30
N GLY A 46 -3.54 14.25 -6.59
CA GLY A 46 -4.45 13.78 -7.64
C GLY A 46 -5.89 14.25 -7.45
N PRO A 47 -6.57 13.89 -6.35
CA PRO A 47 -7.93 14.35 -6.05
C PRO A 47 -8.03 15.88 -5.88
N LEU A 48 -7.01 16.52 -5.28
CA LEU A 48 -6.98 17.96 -5.08
C LEU A 48 -7.00 18.70 -6.43
N PHE A 49 -6.05 18.41 -7.32
CA PHE A 49 -6.00 19.04 -8.63
C PHE A 49 -7.15 18.60 -9.52
N GLY A 50 -7.55 17.32 -9.46
CA GLY A 50 -8.74 16.83 -10.16
C GLY A 50 -9.99 17.57 -9.73
N GLY A 51 -10.22 17.71 -8.43
CA GLY A 51 -11.36 18.43 -7.86
C GLY A 51 -11.37 19.92 -8.24
N LEU A 52 -10.24 20.60 -8.08
CA LEU A 52 -10.11 22.03 -8.43
C LEU A 52 -10.33 22.30 -9.92
N LEU A 53 -9.91 21.41 -10.79
CA LEU A 53 -10.02 21.56 -12.24
C LEU A 53 -11.39 21.14 -12.79
N LEU A 54 -11.97 20.07 -12.22
CA LEU A 54 -13.25 19.53 -12.68
C LEU A 54 -14.47 20.30 -12.15
N PHE A 55 -14.38 20.86 -10.93
CA PHE A 55 -15.47 21.62 -10.32
C PHE A 55 -15.33 23.14 -10.45
N SER A 56 -14.35 23.63 -11.24
CA SER A 56 -14.30 25.04 -11.61
C SER A 56 -15.30 25.34 -12.73
N ASP A 57 -15.92 26.55 -12.72
CA ASP A 57 -17.01 27.01 -13.61
C ASP A 57 -16.69 27.03 -15.13
N GLY A 58 -15.89 26.14 -15.63
CA GLY A 58 -15.34 26.12 -17.00
C GLY A 58 -15.89 25.07 -17.97
N GLY A 59 -16.92 24.31 -17.59
CA GLY A 59 -17.55 23.32 -18.48
C GLY A 59 -16.66 22.12 -18.87
N ASN A 60 -17.20 21.23 -19.71
CA ASN A 60 -16.56 19.98 -20.15
C ASN A 60 -15.21 20.16 -20.89
N GLU A 61 -14.91 21.36 -21.40
CA GLU A 61 -13.66 21.62 -22.14
C GLU A 61 -12.40 21.53 -21.28
N ARG A 62 -12.53 21.68 -19.96
CA ARG A 62 -11.38 21.60 -19.02
C ARG A 62 -11.05 20.20 -18.50
N ILE A 63 -11.86 19.20 -18.83
CA ILE A 63 -11.61 17.80 -18.39
C ILE A 63 -10.29 17.26 -18.96
N ALA A 64 -9.88 17.69 -20.14
CA ALA A 64 -8.63 17.25 -20.78
C ALA A 64 -7.38 17.82 -20.10
N LEU A 65 -7.47 18.99 -19.45
CA LEU A 65 -6.31 19.69 -18.89
C LEU A 65 -5.54 18.89 -17.84
N PRO A 66 -6.16 18.25 -16.82
CA PRO A 66 -5.45 17.40 -15.86
C PRO A 66 -4.67 16.26 -16.53
N TYR A 67 -5.27 15.62 -17.54
CA TYR A 67 -4.62 14.52 -18.27
C TYR A 67 -3.42 15.00 -19.09
N VAL A 68 -3.52 16.17 -19.71
CA VAL A 68 -2.41 16.79 -20.46
C VAL A 68 -1.26 17.13 -19.50
N VAL A 69 -1.55 17.75 -18.35
CA VAL A 69 -0.53 18.08 -17.34
C VAL A 69 0.15 16.80 -16.83
N MET A 70 -0.62 15.77 -16.48
CA MET A 70 -0.06 14.48 -16.08
C MET A 70 0.80 13.84 -17.18
N GLY A 71 0.36 13.91 -18.44
CA GLY A 71 1.12 13.44 -19.59
C GLY A 71 2.47 14.15 -19.74
N ILE A 72 2.49 15.46 -19.56
CA ILE A 72 3.73 16.28 -19.61
C ILE A 72 4.68 15.88 -18.46
N VAL A 73 4.16 15.72 -17.24
CA VAL A 73 4.96 15.28 -16.07
C VAL A 73 5.58 13.90 -16.32
N VAL A 74 4.79 12.95 -16.80
CA VAL A 74 5.27 11.59 -17.13
C VAL A 74 6.34 11.65 -18.23
N LEU A 75 6.14 12.46 -19.26
CA LEU A 75 7.11 12.64 -20.34
C LEU A 75 8.42 13.26 -19.80
N ALA A 76 8.32 14.29 -18.95
CA ALA A 76 9.50 14.92 -18.34
C ALA A 76 10.30 13.93 -17.49
N VAL A 77 9.62 13.11 -16.69
CA VAL A 77 10.25 12.03 -15.91
C VAL A 77 10.88 10.99 -16.82
N ALA A 78 10.21 10.56 -17.89
CA ALA A 78 10.77 9.63 -18.86
C ALA A 78 12.06 10.18 -19.51
N LEU A 79 12.06 11.45 -19.91
CA LEU A 79 13.23 12.14 -20.46
C LEU A 79 14.38 12.24 -19.43
N LEU A 80 14.04 12.48 -18.15
CA LEU A 80 15.02 12.49 -17.07
C LEU A 80 15.70 11.10 -16.96
N PHE A 81 14.91 10.02 -16.98
CA PHE A 81 15.46 8.66 -16.90
C PHE A 81 16.37 8.29 -18.07
N THR A 82 16.22 8.88 -19.25
CA THR A 82 17.19 8.67 -20.36
C THR A 82 18.54 9.27 -20.09
N ARG A 83 18.65 10.23 -19.18
CA ARG A 83 19.91 10.91 -18.81
C ARG A 83 20.55 10.34 -17.53
N VAL A 84 19.80 9.66 -16.69
CA VAL A 84 20.27 9.07 -15.43
C VAL A 84 20.78 7.66 -15.69
N LYS A 85 22.05 7.40 -15.38
CA LYS A 85 22.58 6.04 -15.33
C LYS A 85 22.20 5.44 -13.98
N LEU A 86 21.24 4.52 -14.01
CA LEU A 86 20.91 3.74 -12.82
C LEU A 86 22.07 2.80 -12.49
N PRO A 87 22.44 2.65 -11.20
CA PRO A 87 23.42 1.65 -10.79
C PRO A 87 22.96 0.26 -11.23
N GLU A 88 23.81 -0.46 -11.94
CA GLU A 88 23.54 -1.86 -12.22
C GLU A 88 23.69 -2.64 -10.91
N ILE A 89 22.62 -3.31 -10.50
CA ILE A 89 22.70 -4.28 -9.41
C ILE A 89 23.47 -5.46 -9.99
N ALA A 90 24.76 -5.57 -9.62
CA ALA A 90 25.60 -6.67 -10.05
C ALA A 90 25.01 -7.97 -9.49
N HIS A 91 24.18 -8.63 -10.27
CA HIS A 91 23.90 -10.04 -10.05
C HIS A 91 25.20 -10.78 -10.37
N GLN A 92 25.94 -11.12 -9.33
CA GLN A 92 27.00 -12.11 -9.47
C GLN A 92 26.35 -13.32 -10.16
N ASP A 93 26.91 -13.64 -11.36
CA ASP A 93 26.63 -14.85 -12.12
C ASP A 93 25.38 -14.89 -13.00
N GLU A 94 25.37 -14.08 -14.08
CA GLU A 94 24.43 -14.36 -15.21
C GLU A 94 24.77 -15.69 -15.94
N HIS A 95 25.98 -16.23 -15.79
CA HIS A 95 26.38 -17.48 -16.46
C HIS A 95 26.07 -18.76 -15.67
N GLU A 96 26.09 -18.70 -14.33
CA GLU A 96 25.63 -19.85 -13.51
C GLU A 96 24.11 -19.89 -13.34
N THR A 97 23.43 -18.74 -13.47
CA THR A 97 22.00 -18.60 -13.18
C THR A 97 21.08 -19.25 -14.22
N LYS A 98 21.50 -19.43 -15.48
CA LYS A 98 20.63 -20.06 -16.49
C LYS A 98 20.45 -21.55 -16.26
N ALA A 99 21.47 -22.27 -15.84
CA ALA A 99 21.37 -23.70 -15.57
C ALA A 99 20.71 -24.04 -14.21
N THR A 100 20.85 -23.13 -13.21
CA THR A 100 20.21 -23.28 -11.89
C THR A 100 18.83 -22.64 -11.82
N ALA A 101 18.55 -21.59 -12.60
CA ALA A 101 17.23 -20.95 -12.68
C ALA A 101 16.16 -21.86 -13.29
N GLU A 102 16.52 -22.75 -14.20
CA GLU A 102 15.61 -23.77 -14.71
C GLU A 102 15.22 -24.81 -13.65
N LYS A 103 16.07 -25.07 -12.66
CA LYS A 103 15.79 -26.03 -11.58
C LYS A 103 14.97 -25.46 -10.42
N HIS A 104 14.93 -24.12 -10.22
CA HIS A 104 14.11 -23.51 -9.19
C HIS A 104 12.72 -23.16 -9.74
N CYS A 105 11.86 -24.16 -9.77
CA CYS A 105 10.46 -24.01 -10.17
C CYS A 105 9.72 -23.03 -9.23
N ILE A 106 8.79 -22.24 -9.79
CA ILE A 106 7.85 -21.40 -9.01
C ILE A 106 7.20 -22.20 -7.86
N SER A 107 7.04 -23.50 -8.03
CA SER A 107 6.60 -24.44 -7.00
C SER A 107 7.42 -24.39 -5.71
N SER A 108 8.71 -24.02 -5.75
CA SER A 108 9.54 -23.89 -4.54
C SER A 108 9.13 -22.68 -3.68
N LEU A 109 8.62 -21.60 -4.27
CA LEU A 109 8.06 -20.46 -3.53
C LEU A 109 6.81 -20.86 -2.76
N PHE A 110 5.95 -21.69 -3.36
CA PHE A 110 4.74 -22.19 -2.69
C PHE A 110 5.03 -23.23 -1.59
N ARG A 111 6.25 -23.73 -1.50
CA ARG A 111 6.70 -24.56 -0.37
C ARG A 111 7.32 -23.76 0.76
N ASN A 112 7.69 -22.49 0.50
CA ASN A 112 8.22 -21.60 1.53
C ASN A 112 7.06 -20.99 2.34
N LYS A 113 6.79 -21.54 3.51
CA LYS A 113 5.70 -21.10 4.39
C LYS A 113 5.80 -19.63 4.80
N GLY A 114 7.03 -19.13 5.02
CA GLY A 114 7.24 -17.71 5.37
C GLY A 114 6.85 -16.77 4.23
N PHE A 115 7.22 -17.12 2.98
CA PHE A 115 6.81 -16.36 1.79
C PHE A 115 5.30 -16.39 1.56
N LEU A 116 4.68 -17.57 1.65
CA LEU A 116 3.22 -17.71 1.50
C LEU A 116 2.46 -16.91 2.54
N PHE A 117 2.93 -16.93 3.78
CA PHE A 117 2.31 -16.15 4.84
C PHE A 117 2.46 -14.65 4.60
N GLY A 118 3.63 -14.19 4.10
CA GLY A 118 3.83 -12.81 3.69
C GLY A 118 2.95 -12.39 2.51
N LEU A 119 2.82 -13.25 1.50
CA LEU A 119 1.92 -13.04 0.36
C LEU A 119 0.46 -12.88 0.80
N PHE A 120 0.00 -13.77 1.69
CA PHE A 120 -1.36 -13.71 2.24
C PHE A 120 -1.57 -12.50 3.14
N ALA A 121 -0.57 -12.15 3.96
CA ALA A 121 -0.63 -10.95 4.80
C ALA A 121 -0.70 -9.67 3.96
N LEU A 122 0.09 -9.59 2.88
CA LEU A 122 0.09 -8.45 1.98
C LEU A 122 -1.24 -8.32 1.23
N PHE A 123 -1.80 -9.43 0.75
CA PHE A 123 -3.14 -9.47 0.16
C PHE A 123 -4.21 -8.99 1.16
N SER A 124 -4.17 -9.48 2.40
CA SER A 124 -5.11 -9.09 3.46
C SER A 124 -4.98 -7.61 3.84
N TYR A 125 -3.77 -7.06 3.78
CA TYR A 125 -3.51 -5.65 3.96
C TYR A 125 -4.19 -4.82 2.86
N GLU A 126 -4.02 -5.19 1.59
CA GLU A 126 -4.65 -4.50 0.45
C GLU A 126 -6.18 -4.53 0.51
N VAL A 127 -6.75 -5.69 0.89
CA VAL A 127 -8.19 -5.82 1.17
C VAL A 127 -8.62 -4.78 2.21
N SER A 128 -7.84 -4.61 3.28
CA SER A 128 -8.18 -3.70 4.39
C SER A 128 -8.01 -2.23 4.02
N GLU A 129 -6.86 -1.85 3.49
CA GLU A 129 -6.52 -0.46 3.13
C GLU A 129 -7.53 0.12 2.13
N ILE A 130 -7.76 -0.58 1.02
CA ILE A 130 -8.66 -0.08 -0.03
C ILE A 130 -10.13 -0.09 0.42
N SER A 131 -10.53 -1.04 1.29
CA SER A 131 -11.86 -1.02 1.90
C SER A 131 -12.08 0.22 2.76
N ILE A 132 -11.12 0.56 3.62
CA ILE A 132 -11.20 1.74 4.48
C ILE A 132 -11.24 3.02 3.64
N ASN A 133 -10.37 3.14 2.65
CA ASN A 133 -10.34 4.27 1.74
C ASN A 133 -11.67 4.46 0.99
N SER A 134 -12.28 3.36 0.55
CA SER A 134 -13.52 3.38 -0.22
C SER A 134 -14.74 3.74 0.62
N PHE A 135 -14.77 3.34 1.88
CA PHE A 135 -15.94 3.51 2.76
C PHE A 135 -15.76 4.56 3.86
N PHE A 136 -14.64 5.26 3.89
CA PHE A 136 -14.38 6.33 4.86
C PHE A 136 -15.50 7.39 4.86
N ILE A 137 -15.81 7.93 3.67
CA ILE A 137 -16.82 8.99 3.52
C ILE A 137 -18.20 8.49 3.95
N ASN A 138 -18.54 7.26 3.54
CA ASN A 138 -19.83 6.64 3.89
C ASN A 138 -19.96 6.46 5.41
N TYR A 139 -18.92 5.94 6.07
CA TYR A 139 -18.91 5.76 7.52
C TYR A 139 -19.10 7.08 8.28
N VAL A 140 -18.39 8.14 7.85
CA VAL A 140 -18.45 9.46 8.49
C VAL A 140 -19.81 10.12 8.26
N ALA A 141 -20.37 9.99 7.05
CA ALA A 141 -21.68 10.55 6.71
C ALA A 141 -22.84 9.81 7.40
N ASP A 142 -22.80 8.48 7.43
CA ASP A 142 -23.80 7.65 8.12
C ASP A 142 -23.83 7.88 9.63
N GLY A 143 -22.63 8.16 10.21
CA GLY A 143 -22.52 8.53 11.62
C GLY A 143 -23.05 9.92 11.95
N GLY A 144 -23.43 10.71 10.94
CA GLY A 144 -23.95 12.07 11.10
C GLY A 144 -22.91 13.09 11.60
N TRP A 145 -21.62 12.76 11.56
CA TRP A 145 -20.54 13.64 12.05
C TRP A 145 -20.19 14.75 11.08
N MET A 146 -20.23 14.47 9.79
CA MET A 146 -19.91 15.42 8.72
C MET A 146 -20.76 15.10 7.47
N ASN A 147 -20.98 16.12 6.62
CA ASN A 147 -21.52 15.85 5.29
C ASN A 147 -20.46 15.20 4.40
N ALA A 148 -20.86 14.61 3.27
CA ALA A 148 -19.95 13.87 2.38
C ALA A 148 -18.80 14.73 1.83
N ARG A 149 -19.05 16.07 1.62
CA ARG A 149 -18.03 17.01 1.17
C ARG A 149 -16.94 17.19 2.24
N ASP A 150 -17.33 17.47 3.47
CA ASP A 150 -16.38 17.69 4.56
C ASP A 150 -15.66 16.39 4.92
N ALA A 151 -16.34 15.23 4.84
CA ALA A 151 -15.74 13.91 5.00
C ALA A 151 -14.69 13.61 3.92
N SER A 152 -14.90 14.05 2.66
CA SER A 152 -13.91 13.89 1.61
C SER A 152 -12.67 14.78 1.83
N ILE A 153 -12.84 15.98 2.38
CA ILE A 153 -11.75 16.86 2.79
C ILE A 153 -11.00 16.23 3.96
N ALA A 154 -11.71 15.69 4.96
CA ALA A 154 -11.11 15.00 6.09
C ALA A 154 -10.32 13.75 5.67
N LEU A 155 -10.81 13.00 4.67
CA LEU A 155 -10.05 11.89 4.09
C LEU A 155 -8.75 12.38 3.44
N SER A 156 -8.82 13.40 2.58
CA SER A 156 -7.67 13.87 1.81
C SER A 156 -6.61 14.53 2.69
N PHE A 157 -7.00 15.52 3.49
CA PHE A 157 -6.07 16.29 4.33
C PHE A 157 -5.83 15.67 5.72
N GLY A 158 -6.77 14.88 6.23
CA GLY A 158 -6.58 14.11 7.47
C GLY A 158 -5.96 12.75 7.19
N GLY A 159 -6.75 11.81 6.68
CA GLY A 159 -6.35 10.42 6.50
C GLY A 159 -5.11 10.24 5.60
N LEU A 160 -5.20 10.64 4.34
CA LEU A 160 -4.12 10.41 3.35
C LEU A 160 -2.86 11.23 3.66
N SER A 161 -2.99 12.44 4.25
CA SER A 161 -1.81 13.21 4.69
C SER A 161 -1.11 12.54 5.87
N LEU A 162 -1.87 12.00 6.84
CA LEU A 162 -1.31 11.23 7.96
C LEU A 162 -0.67 9.93 7.48
N PHE A 163 -1.25 9.28 6.49
CA PHE A 163 -0.68 8.11 5.84
C PHE A 163 0.69 8.43 5.21
N MET A 164 0.79 9.52 4.46
CA MET A 164 2.06 9.97 3.89
C MET A 164 3.09 10.31 4.96
N LEU A 165 2.68 11.10 5.97
CA LEU A 165 3.57 11.44 7.09
C LEU A 165 4.01 10.20 7.86
N GLY A 166 3.12 9.24 8.08
CA GLY A 166 3.43 7.96 8.71
C GLY A 166 4.50 7.17 7.94
N ARG A 167 4.46 7.18 6.60
CA ARG A 167 5.52 6.56 5.76
C ARG A 167 6.86 7.24 5.94
N VAL A 168 6.90 8.57 5.92
CA VAL A 168 8.15 9.33 6.13
C VAL A 168 8.70 9.06 7.52
N LEU A 169 7.89 9.25 8.56
CA LEU A 169 8.31 9.01 9.95
C LEU A 169 8.72 7.54 10.16
N GLY A 170 7.94 6.61 9.64
CA GLY A 170 8.26 5.18 9.70
C GLY A 170 9.58 4.83 9.04
N SER A 171 9.90 5.45 7.90
CA SER A 171 11.20 5.29 7.24
C SER A 171 12.35 5.73 8.17
N PHE A 172 12.24 6.88 8.83
CA PHE A 172 13.27 7.34 9.78
C PHE A 172 13.35 6.46 11.02
N ILE A 173 12.22 6.02 11.58
CA ILE A 173 12.20 5.13 12.74
C ILE A 173 12.88 3.80 12.41
N MET A 174 12.62 3.23 11.23
CA MET A 174 13.21 1.95 10.80
C MET A 174 14.71 2.01 10.47
N GLN A 175 15.33 3.19 10.45
CA GLN A 175 16.80 3.30 10.41
C GLN A 175 17.45 2.94 11.76
N HIS A 176 16.70 3.06 12.87
CA HIS A 176 17.20 2.85 14.21
C HIS A 176 16.51 1.68 14.93
N VAL A 177 15.34 1.27 14.44
CA VAL A 177 14.53 0.20 15.02
C VAL A 177 14.26 -0.85 13.96
N ALA A 178 14.44 -2.12 14.31
CA ALA A 178 14.17 -3.24 13.41
C ALA A 178 12.75 -3.16 12.83
N SER A 179 12.64 -3.31 11.51
CA SER A 179 11.39 -3.18 10.75
C SER A 179 10.29 -4.12 11.27
N GLU A 180 10.70 -5.28 11.78
CA GLU A 180 9.82 -6.28 12.40
C GLU A 180 9.12 -5.74 13.65
N ARG A 181 9.84 -4.97 14.50
CA ARG A 181 9.26 -4.38 15.71
C ARG A 181 8.27 -3.28 15.37
N VAL A 182 8.63 -2.44 14.40
CA VAL A 182 7.76 -1.36 13.94
C VAL A 182 6.47 -1.94 13.35
N LEU A 183 6.59 -2.99 12.52
CA LEU A 183 5.43 -3.70 11.97
C LEU A 183 4.50 -4.26 13.05
N ARG A 184 5.06 -4.87 14.12
CA ARG A 184 4.25 -5.40 15.23
C ARG A 184 3.44 -4.31 15.94
N VAL A 185 4.08 -3.18 16.24
CA VAL A 185 3.40 -2.04 16.89
C VAL A 185 2.29 -1.51 15.99
N CYS A 186 2.57 -1.33 14.71
CA CYS A 186 1.58 -0.85 13.75
C CYS A 186 0.43 -1.85 13.56
N ALA A 187 0.71 -3.15 13.50
CA ALA A 187 -0.30 -4.19 13.38
C ALA A 187 -1.25 -4.25 14.59
N ILE A 188 -0.72 -4.07 15.81
CA ILE A 188 -1.56 -3.93 17.01
C ILE A 188 -2.37 -2.63 16.92
N GLY A 189 -1.74 -1.53 16.54
CA GLY A 189 -2.39 -0.22 16.42
C GLY A 189 -3.56 -0.25 15.45
N THR A 190 -3.38 -0.78 14.23
CA THR A 190 -4.47 -0.91 13.26
C THR A 190 -5.57 -1.83 13.74
N PHE A 191 -5.23 -2.95 14.38
CA PHE A 191 -6.24 -3.88 14.90
C PHE A 191 -7.11 -3.22 15.97
N ILE A 192 -6.51 -2.55 16.95
CA ILE A 192 -7.23 -1.86 18.04
C ILE A 192 -8.09 -0.72 17.49
N THR A 193 -7.53 0.11 16.61
CA THR A 193 -8.25 1.26 16.05
C THR A 193 -9.40 0.81 15.14
N THR A 194 -9.21 -0.22 14.32
CA THR A 194 -10.28 -0.78 13.49
C THR A 194 -11.37 -1.44 14.36
N LEU A 195 -10.99 -2.12 15.44
CA LEU A 195 -11.95 -2.67 16.39
C LEU A 195 -12.80 -1.56 17.03
N ALA A 196 -12.20 -0.42 17.39
CA ALA A 196 -12.94 0.73 17.93
C ALA A 196 -13.94 1.31 16.90
N VAL A 197 -13.60 1.26 15.60
CA VAL A 197 -14.52 1.64 14.50
C VAL A 197 -15.70 0.67 14.40
N VAL A 198 -15.44 -0.64 14.46
CA VAL A 198 -16.49 -1.68 14.44
C VAL A 198 -17.44 -1.53 15.62
N LEU A 199 -16.90 -1.24 16.82
CA LEU A 199 -17.70 -1.07 18.04
C LEU A 199 -18.53 0.22 18.06
N ASN A 200 -18.35 1.10 17.10
CA ASN A 200 -19.10 2.35 16.91
C ASN A 200 -19.23 3.19 18.21
N MET A 201 -18.07 3.52 18.78
CA MET A 201 -17.96 4.28 20.04
C MET A 201 -18.16 5.80 19.86
N GLY A 202 -18.95 6.22 18.88
CA GLY A 202 -19.21 7.63 18.56
C GLY A 202 -17.97 8.38 18.07
N VAL A 203 -17.70 9.58 18.62
CA VAL A 203 -16.58 10.44 18.21
C VAL A 203 -15.21 9.75 18.37
N LEU A 204 -15.11 8.80 19.32
CA LEU A 204 -13.89 8.02 19.50
C LEU A 204 -13.59 7.14 18.28
N SER A 205 -14.63 6.58 17.65
CA SER A 205 -14.47 5.79 16.41
C SER A 205 -14.03 6.65 15.22
N LEU A 206 -14.46 7.92 15.16
CA LEU A 206 -13.98 8.85 14.15
C LEU A 206 -12.48 9.12 14.30
N GLY A 207 -12.03 9.39 15.54
CA GLY A 207 -10.61 9.53 15.84
C GLY A 207 -9.80 8.26 15.56
N ALA A 208 -10.35 7.10 15.90
CA ALA A 208 -9.75 5.81 15.62
C ALA A 208 -9.63 5.55 14.10
N LEU A 209 -10.66 5.89 13.31
CA LEU A 209 -10.65 5.76 11.85
C LEU A 209 -9.53 6.59 11.20
N VAL A 210 -9.31 7.81 11.67
CA VAL A 210 -8.21 8.66 11.19
C VAL A 210 -6.86 8.11 11.64
N LEU A 211 -6.77 7.54 12.84
CA LEU A 211 -5.54 6.99 13.38
C LEU A 211 -5.10 5.69 12.68
N ILE A 212 -6.03 4.94 12.07
CA ILE A 212 -5.70 3.77 11.24
C ILE A 212 -4.66 4.16 10.17
N TYR A 213 -4.84 5.30 9.50
CA TYR A 213 -3.95 5.75 8.42
C TYR A 213 -2.49 5.90 8.85
N VAL A 214 -2.24 6.29 10.11
CA VAL A 214 -0.88 6.38 10.64
C VAL A 214 -0.26 4.99 10.76
N PHE A 215 -0.99 4.05 11.34
CA PHE A 215 -0.47 2.71 11.60
C PHE A 215 -0.37 1.86 10.31
N GLU A 216 -1.33 1.96 9.39
CA GLU A 216 -1.29 1.18 8.15
C GLU A 216 -0.25 1.68 7.15
N SER A 217 0.19 2.93 7.27
CA SER A 217 1.04 3.63 6.31
C SER A 217 2.32 2.87 5.90
N ILE A 218 2.97 2.21 6.85
CA ILE A 218 4.25 1.50 6.64
C ILE A 218 4.09 0.03 6.29
N MET A 219 2.88 -0.52 6.37
CA MET A 219 2.68 -1.98 6.33
C MET A 219 3.04 -2.59 4.98
N PHE A 220 2.52 -2.03 3.88
CA PHE A 220 2.78 -2.57 2.55
C PHE A 220 4.28 -2.71 2.26
N PRO A 221 5.08 -1.63 2.28
CA PRO A 221 6.49 -1.73 1.94
C PRO A 221 7.28 -2.57 2.94
N THR A 222 6.87 -2.60 4.20
CA THR A 222 7.54 -3.40 5.22
C THR A 222 7.26 -4.89 5.04
N ILE A 223 6.00 -5.30 4.87
CA ILE A 223 5.64 -6.70 4.61
C ILE A 223 6.28 -7.17 3.29
N PHE A 224 6.27 -6.33 2.25
CA PHE A 224 6.89 -6.63 0.96
C PHE A 224 8.38 -6.92 1.13
N ALA A 225 9.15 -6.01 1.77
CA ALA A 225 10.58 -6.19 1.98
C ALA A 225 10.90 -7.42 2.84
N LEU A 226 10.15 -7.64 3.93
CA LEU A 226 10.34 -8.80 4.80
C LEU A 226 9.99 -10.12 4.10
N SER A 227 9.02 -10.13 3.21
CA SER A 227 8.63 -11.32 2.46
C SER A 227 9.66 -11.71 1.40
N LEU A 228 10.45 -10.76 0.90
CA LEU A 228 11.54 -11.00 -0.05
C LEU A 228 12.86 -11.40 0.62
N LYS A 229 12.98 -11.18 1.94
CA LYS A 229 14.21 -11.46 2.69
C LYS A 229 14.59 -12.94 2.55
N ASP A 230 15.87 -13.20 2.28
CA ASP A 230 16.49 -14.53 2.17
C ASP A 230 15.96 -15.44 1.04
N LEU A 231 15.33 -14.88 0.00
CA LEU A 231 14.86 -15.66 -1.15
C LEU A 231 15.93 -15.85 -2.24
N GLY A 232 17.02 -15.08 -2.20
CA GLY A 232 18.13 -15.20 -3.15
C GLY A 232 17.66 -15.13 -4.61
N PRO A 233 17.98 -16.13 -5.46
CA PRO A 233 17.63 -16.09 -6.89
C PRO A 233 16.12 -16.13 -7.18
N LEU A 234 15.29 -16.42 -6.18
CA LEU A 234 13.83 -16.42 -6.30
C LEU A 234 13.20 -15.04 -6.07
N THR A 235 13.95 -14.03 -5.61
CA THR A 235 13.46 -12.68 -5.27
C THR A 235 12.68 -12.05 -6.41
N LYS A 236 13.19 -12.13 -7.65
CA LYS A 236 12.54 -11.57 -8.84
C LYS A 236 11.15 -12.18 -9.10
N ARG A 237 11.01 -13.50 -8.96
CA ARG A 237 9.72 -14.19 -9.14
C ARG A 237 8.79 -13.97 -7.96
N ALA A 238 9.34 -13.94 -6.75
CA ALA A 238 8.61 -13.67 -5.52
C ALA A 238 8.01 -12.25 -5.52
N SER A 239 8.79 -11.24 -5.94
CA SER A 239 8.30 -9.87 -6.04
C SER A 239 7.16 -9.72 -7.05
N SER A 240 7.24 -10.42 -8.20
CA SER A 240 6.14 -10.43 -9.16
C SER A 240 4.84 -10.99 -8.57
N LEU A 241 4.92 -12.04 -7.74
CA LEU A 241 3.74 -12.57 -7.05
C LEU A 241 3.21 -11.61 -5.99
N LEU A 242 4.10 -10.98 -5.20
CA LEU A 242 3.70 -9.97 -4.23
C LEU A 242 3.03 -8.77 -4.89
N MET A 243 3.49 -8.34 -6.08
CA MET A 243 2.88 -7.24 -6.83
C MET A 243 1.52 -7.60 -7.47
N MET A 244 1.06 -8.84 -7.33
CA MET A 244 -0.33 -9.21 -7.67
C MET A 244 -1.31 -8.99 -6.51
N THR A 245 -0.82 -8.77 -5.29
CA THR A 245 -1.68 -8.59 -4.10
C THR A 245 -2.63 -7.39 -4.15
N PRO A 246 -2.36 -6.28 -4.89
CA PRO A 246 -3.33 -5.20 -5.08
C PRO A 246 -4.69 -5.62 -5.64
N ILE A 247 -4.83 -6.84 -6.19
CA ILE A 247 -6.14 -7.42 -6.53
C ILE A 247 -7.05 -7.50 -5.30
N GLY A 248 -6.49 -7.58 -4.09
CA GLY A 248 -7.24 -7.49 -2.83
C GLY A 248 -8.05 -6.19 -2.71
N GLY A 249 -7.52 -5.10 -3.31
CA GLY A 249 -8.23 -3.82 -3.37
C GLY A 249 -9.51 -3.83 -4.20
N ALA A 250 -9.70 -4.80 -5.09
CA ALA A 250 -10.98 -5.02 -5.78
C ALA A 250 -11.93 -5.91 -4.94
N VAL A 251 -11.37 -6.88 -4.22
CA VAL A 251 -12.14 -7.83 -3.41
C VAL A 251 -12.66 -7.18 -2.12
N GLY A 252 -11.83 -6.37 -1.47
CA GLY A 252 -12.15 -5.77 -0.18
C GLY A 252 -13.40 -4.90 -0.17
N PRO A 253 -13.48 -3.84 -1.01
CA PRO A 253 -14.66 -3.00 -1.08
C PRO A 253 -15.94 -3.76 -1.47
N LEU A 254 -15.82 -4.76 -2.35
CA LEU A 254 -16.95 -5.62 -2.70
C LEU A 254 -17.49 -6.36 -1.48
N MET A 255 -16.60 -7.02 -0.72
CA MET A 255 -16.99 -7.73 0.51
C MET A 255 -17.58 -6.77 1.55
N MET A 256 -16.94 -5.61 1.73
CA MET A 256 -17.38 -4.60 2.68
C MET A 256 -18.76 -4.03 2.30
N GLY A 257 -19.00 -3.77 1.01
CA GLY A 257 -20.32 -3.33 0.51
C GLY A 257 -21.42 -4.34 0.80
N LEU A 258 -21.18 -5.63 0.51
CA LEU A 258 -22.15 -6.69 0.80
C LEU A 258 -22.49 -6.79 2.30
N VAL A 259 -21.50 -6.59 3.18
CA VAL A 259 -21.74 -6.59 4.63
C VAL A 259 -22.48 -5.32 5.06
N ALA A 260 -22.14 -4.16 4.47
CA ALA A 260 -22.83 -2.89 4.77
C ALA A 260 -24.32 -2.95 4.37
N ASP A 261 -24.62 -3.48 3.18
CA ASP A 261 -25.99 -3.66 2.69
C ASP A 261 -26.81 -4.64 3.56
N ALA A 262 -26.16 -5.66 4.11
CA ALA A 262 -26.80 -6.66 4.96
C ALA A 262 -26.94 -6.25 6.44
N SER A 263 -26.20 -5.21 6.88
CA SER A 263 -26.14 -4.82 8.30
C SER A 263 -26.01 -3.31 8.50
N THR A 264 -24.88 -2.86 9.00
CA THR A 264 -24.57 -1.44 9.18
C THR A 264 -23.16 -1.13 8.68
N MET A 265 -22.92 0.14 8.37
CA MET A 265 -21.61 0.59 7.93
C MET A 265 -20.49 0.27 8.96
N SER A 266 -20.78 0.42 10.26
CA SER A 266 -19.83 0.09 11.33
C SER A 266 -19.48 -1.40 11.36
N VAL A 267 -20.47 -2.28 11.18
CA VAL A 267 -20.25 -3.74 11.13
C VAL A 267 -19.47 -4.14 9.89
N ALA A 268 -19.60 -3.42 8.78
CA ALA A 268 -18.85 -3.69 7.56
C ALA A 268 -17.34 -3.58 7.76
N PHE A 269 -16.88 -2.77 8.73
CA PHE A 269 -15.46 -2.68 9.10
C PHE A 269 -14.89 -3.97 9.73
N ILE A 270 -15.70 -5.02 9.91
CA ILE A 270 -15.20 -6.36 10.25
C ILE A 270 -14.32 -6.94 9.14
N VAL A 271 -14.55 -6.54 7.89
CA VAL A 271 -13.74 -6.99 6.73
C VAL A 271 -12.28 -6.51 6.88
N PRO A 272 -11.98 -5.20 7.01
CA PRO A 272 -10.62 -4.75 7.27
C PRO A 272 -10.09 -5.22 8.63
N LEU A 273 -10.93 -5.41 9.66
CA LEU A 273 -10.49 -5.94 10.95
C LEU A 273 -9.90 -7.35 10.81
N ILE A 274 -10.54 -8.24 10.06
CA ILE A 274 -10.02 -9.59 9.77
C ILE A 274 -8.71 -9.50 8.99
N GLY A 275 -8.62 -8.60 8.02
CA GLY A 275 -7.40 -8.39 7.25
C GLY A 275 -6.23 -7.94 8.13
N PHE A 276 -6.43 -6.98 9.03
CA PHE A 276 -5.40 -6.55 9.98
C PHE A 276 -5.09 -7.61 11.04
N ALA A 277 -6.05 -8.46 11.43
CA ALA A 277 -5.76 -9.62 12.28
C ALA A 277 -4.78 -10.60 11.59
N ASN A 278 -4.93 -10.83 10.29
CA ASN A 278 -3.99 -11.63 9.51
C ASN A 278 -2.61 -10.98 9.42
N VAL A 279 -2.54 -9.65 9.23
CA VAL A 279 -1.27 -8.92 9.26
C VAL A 279 -0.61 -9.01 10.64
N ALA A 280 -1.38 -8.88 11.71
CA ALA A 280 -0.87 -9.07 13.08
C ALA A 280 -0.36 -10.50 13.29
N ALA A 281 -1.10 -11.50 12.85
CA ALA A 281 -0.64 -12.89 12.90
C ALA A 281 0.70 -13.09 12.16
N TYR A 282 0.85 -12.48 10.97
CA TYR A 282 2.11 -12.49 10.24
C TYR A 282 3.24 -11.85 11.05
N ALA A 283 3.01 -10.66 11.62
CA ALA A 283 4.03 -9.92 12.36
C ALA A 283 4.51 -10.64 13.63
N PHE A 284 3.68 -11.51 14.23
CA PHE A 284 4.02 -12.23 15.45
C PHE A 284 4.47 -13.68 15.22
N LEU A 285 3.90 -14.36 14.22
CA LEU A 285 4.10 -15.81 14.04
C LEU A 285 5.19 -16.13 13.01
N ASN A 286 5.53 -15.21 12.12
CA ASN A 286 6.61 -15.44 11.19
C ASN A 286 7.96 -15.35 11.92
N LYS A 287 8.66 -16.49 12.01
CA LYS A 287 9.99 -16.58 12.68
C LYS A 287 11.08 -15.72 12.00
N LYS A 288 10.82 -15.24 10.80
CA LYS A 288 11.70 -14.33 10.05
C LYS A 288 11.41 -12.84 10.33
N VAL A 289 10.35 -12.56 11.07
CA VAL A 289 9.91 -11.21 11.46
C VAL A 289 10.29 -10.89 12.89
#